data_20a5c694beccbd188ca62010f415a507
#
_entry.id   20a5c694beccbd188ca62010f415a507
#
_cell.length_a   1.000
_cell.length_b   1.000
_cell.length_c   1.000
_cell.angle_alpha   90.00
_cell.angle_beta   90.00
_cell.angle_gamma   90.00
#
_symmetry.space_group_name_H-M   'P 1'
#
loop_
_entity.id
_entity.type
_entity.pdbx_description
1 polymer ?
#
loop_
_entity_poly.entity_id
_entity_poly.type
_entity_poly.pdbx_seq_one_letter_code
_entity_poly.pdbx_strand_id
1 'polypeptide(L)'
;MIGPAKEAVDMDEQTVTVDPRAAWPALSYARLRPTVEALQLWTQIAGKVAVARAPWLNHSWHLTLRVSARGLITPLIPAGALSLQLEFDFVDHALVLRCTDGGERRVALAPGTVAGFYGEVMDALAGLGAATRIVARPNEIPDCEPFPDDHERRAYAPEAARDFWRALVQIERVFARFRTRFVGKNSPIHFFWGSADLAVTRFSGRRAPPHPGGVPNLPDAVTREAYSHEVSSAGFWAGDPGTPEPSFYAYAYPAPAGFADAPAAPAGARFDERLGEFVLPYEKVKGAADPDEALLAFLQTTYEAAADLAGWNRAELEREEGPVGCPPGGF
;
A
#
# COMPACT_ATOMS: atom_id res chain seq x y z
N MET A 1 41.34 37.98 -15.99
CA MET A 1 41.56 36.65 -16.64
C MET A 1 40.24 35.90 -16.52
N ILE A 2 39.59 35.76 -17.65
CA ILE A 2 38.29 35.13 -17.79
C ILE A 2 38.57 33.64 -18.03
N GLY A 3 38.10 32.76 -17.12
CA GLY A 3 38.18 31.31 -17.26
C GLY A 3 37.23 30.79 -18.35
N PRO A 4 37.51 29.62 -18.96
CA PRO A 4 36.76 29.14 -20.11
C PRO A 4 35.34 28.70 -19.76
N ALA A 5 34.43 29.00 -20.67
CA ALA A 5 33.07 28.55 -20.67
C ALA A 5 32.99 27.00 -20.61
N LYS A 6 32.17 26.45 -19.75
CA LYS A 6 31.81 25.04 -19.77
C LYS A 6 30.96 24.81 -21.03
N GLU A 7 31.46 23.98 -21.95
CA GLU A 7 30.66 23.41 -23.02
C GLU A 7 29.48 22.62 -22.41
N ALA A 8 28.29 22.97 -22.83
CA ALA A 8 27.09 22.16 -22.55
C ALA A 8 27.24 20.86 -23.34
N VAL A 9 27.29 19.74 -22.63
CA VAL A 9 27.18 18.41 -23.24
C VAL A 9 25.73 18.26 -23.70
N ASP A 10 25.55 18.34 -25.01
CA ASP A 10 24.28 18.02 -25.68
C ASP A 10 24.09 16.50 -25.56
N MET A 11 23.38 16.07 -24.53
CA MET A 11 22.92 14.68 -24.38
C MET A 11 21.68 14.53 -25.23
N ASP A 12 21.83 14.00 -26.41
CA ASP A 12 20.76 13.54 -27.30
C ASP A 12 20.00 12.42 -26.57
N GLU A 13 18.98 12.80 -25.79
CA GLU A 13 18.06 11.89 -25.12
C GLU A 13 17.20 11.21 -26.19
N GLN A 14 17.66 10.08 -26.71
CA GLN A 14 16.79 9.13 -27.39
C GLN A 14 15.80 8.59 -26.36
N THR A 15 14.72 9.33 -26.17
CA THR A 15 13.57 8.90 -25.36
C THR A 15 12.95 7.71 -26.08
N VAL A 16 13.32 6.50 -25.67
CA VAL A 16 12.58 5.28 -26.06
C VAL A 16 11.19 5.43 -25.50
N THR A 17 10.23 5.82 -26.33
CA THR A 17 8.82 5.84 -25.98
C THR A 17 8.33 4.41 -25.80
N VAL A 18 8.49 3.89 -24.59
CA VAL A 18 7.88 2.61 -24.18
C VAL A 18 6.36 2.86 -24.08
N ASP A 19 5.57 2.00 -24.73
CA ASP A 19 4.10 2.03 -24.55
C ASP A 19 3.80 2.02 -23.05
N PRO A 20 3.16 3.07 -22.49
CA PRO A 20 2.89 3.16 -21.04
C PRO A 20 2.09 1.95 -20.53
N ARG A 21 1.26 1.33 -21.39
CA ARG A 21 0.51 0.11 -21.07
C ARG A 21 1.38 -1.12 -20.86
N ALA A 22 2.56 -1.19 -21.52
CA ALA A 22 3.48 -2.31 -21.38
C ALA A 22 4.09 -2.42 -19.97
N ALA A 23 4.10 -1.33 -19.20
CA ALA A 23 4.58 -1.31 -17.83
C ALA A 23 3.57 -1.92 -16.84
N TRP A 24 2.27 -1.95 -17.18
CA TRP A 24 1.19 -2.47 -16.36
C TRP A 24 0.98 -3.96 -16.61
N PRO A 25 1.32 -4.86 -15.67
CA PRO A 25 1.18 -6.30 -15.89
C PRO A 25 -0.30 -6.72 -15.99
N ALA A 26 -0.56 -7.84 -16.64
CA ALA A 26 -1.88 -8.45 -16.61
C ALA A 26 -2.11 -9.12 -15.25
N LEU A 27 -3.21 -8.78 -14.60
CA LEU A 27 -3.61 -9.38 -13.34
C LEU A 27 -4.88 -10.21 -13.54
N SER A 28 -4.83 -11.48 -13.13
CA SER A 28 -5.99 -12.36 -13.08
C SER A 28 -6.22 -12.77 -11.64
N TYR A 29 -7.41 -12.51 -11.11
CA TYR A 29 -7.77 -12.86 -9.74
C TYR A 29 -7.51 -14.34 -9.45
N ALA A 30 -7.96 -15.23 -10.32
CA ALA A 30 -7.80 -16.67 -10.14
C ALA A 30 -6.32 -17.11 -10.04
N ARG A 31 -5.42 -16.41 -10.74
CA ARG A 31 -3.97 -16.69 -10.71
C ARG A 31 -3.29 -16.03 -9.50
N LEU A 32 -3.73 -14.84 -9.13
CA LEU A 32 -3.15 -14.08 -8.01
C LEU A 32 -3.58 -14.62 -6.66
N ARG A 33 -4.86 -14.97 -6.52
CA ARG A 33 -5.51 -15.25 -5.25
C ARG A 33 -4.71 -16.18 -4.33
N PRO A 34 -4.29 -17.38 -4.74
CA PRO A 34 -3.60 -18.29 -3.82
C PRO A 34 -2.29 -17.73 -3.28
N THR A 35 -1.58 -16.93 -4.09
CA THR A 35 -0.32 -16.29 -3.70
C THR A 35 -0.57 -15.09 -2.80
N VAL A 36 -1.56 -14.25 -3.10
CA VAL A 36 -1.89 -13.05 -2.29
C VAL A 36 -2.45 -13.46 -0.93
N GLU A 37 -3.28 -14.51 -0.85
CA GLU A 37 -3.75 -15.06 0.42
C GLU A 37 -2.59 -15.56 1.31
N ALA A 38 -1.59 -16.22 0.73
CA ALA A 38 -0.38 -16.60 1.46
C ALA A 38 0.43 -15.37 1.90
N LEU A 39 0.64 -14.42 0.99
CA LEU A 39 1.36 -13.17 1.30
C LEU A 39 0.67 -12.35 2.38
N GLN A 40 -0.66 -12.28 2.40
CA GLN A 40 -1.42 -11.58 3.44
C GLN A 40 -1.11 -12.16 4.83
N LEU A 41 -1.02 -13.47 4.98
CA LEU A 41 -0.67 -14.10 6.25
C LEU A 41 0.81 -13.90 6.61
N TRP A 42 1.70 -14.02 5.64
CA TRP A 42 3.14 -13.87 5.87
C TRP A 42 3.54 -12.41 6.16
N THR A 43 2.96 -11.44 5.46
CA THR A 43 3.24 -10.02 5.71
C THR A 43 2.72 -9.58 7.08
N GLN A 44 1.64 -10.18 7.58
CA GLN A 44 1.18 -9.97 8.95
C GLN A 44 2.22 -10.37 10.00
N ILE A 45 2.94 -11.48 9.79
CA ILE A 45 4.00 -11.92 10.71
C ILE A 45 5.08 -10.83 10.81
N ALA A 46 5.56 -10.31 9.67
CA ALA A 46 6.53 -9.22 9.63
C ALA A 46 5.99 -7.91 10.23
N GLY A 47 4.76 -7.53 9.90
CA GLY A 47 4.09 -6.35 10.46
C GLY A 47 3.94 -6.43 11.97
N LYS A 48 3.63 -7.60 12.52
CA LYS A 48 3.51 -7.81 13.97
C LYS A 48 4.85 -7.74 14.71
N VAL A 49 5.98 -7.94 14.04
CA VAL A 49 7.30 -7.63 14.61
C VAL A 49 7.43 -6.11 14.84
N ALA A 50 6.95 -5.29 13.90
CA ALA A 50 6.89 -3.84 14.08
C ALA A 50 5.93 -3.44 15.21
N VAL A 51 4.73 -4.06 15.30
CA VAL A 51 3.79 -3.84 16.42
C VAL A 51 4.44 -4.09 17.77
N ALA A 52 5.26 -5.14 17.87
CA ALA A 52 5.88 -5.54 19.15
C ALA A 52 7.08 -4.66 19.55
N ARG A 53 7.67 -3.91 18.62
CA ARG A 53 8.96 -3.23 18.85
C ARG A 53 8.97 -1.74 18.56
N ALA A 54 8.19 -1.27 17.59
CA ALA A 54 8.22 0.12 17.21
C ALA A 54 7.37 0.99 18.15
N PRO A 55 7.77 2.24 18.44
CA PRO A 55 6.90 3.20 19.09
C PRO A 55 5.62 3.42 18.27
N TRP A 56 4.50 3.56 18.96
CA TRP A 56 3.22 3.77 18.30
C TRP A 56 3.18 5.13 17.60
N LEU A 57 2.91 5.11 16.30
CA LEU A 57 2.66 6.29 15.48
C LEU A 57 1.18 6.33 15.10
N ASN A 58 0.57 7.52 15.17
CA ASN A 58 -0.84 7.69 14.82
C ASN A 58 -1.18 7.13 13.43
N HIS A 59 -2.40 6.69 13.27
CA HIS A 59 -2.93 6.00 12.10
C HIS A 59 -2.17 4.68 11.75
N SER A 60 -1.43 4.12 12.69
CA SER A 60 -0.65 2.88 12.50
C SER A 60 0.41 2.95 11.39
N TRP A 61 0.87 4.14 11.00
CA TRP A 61 1.79 4.31 9.86
C TRP A 61 3.18 3.70 10.06
N HIS A 62 3.56 3.38 11.29
CA HIS A 62 4.80 2.67 11.61
C HIS A 62 4.75 1.17 11.31
N LEU A 63 3.54 0.60 11.10
CA LEU A 63 3.33 -0.83 10.92
C LEU A 63 3.28 -1.25 9.46
N THR A 64 3.07 -0.31 8.56
CA THR A 64 2.81 -0.58 7.14
C THR A 64 4.08 -0.92 6.39
N LEU A 65 3.95 -1.72 5.33
CA LEU A 65 5.04 -1.95 4.39
C LEU A 65 5.08 -0.87 3.32
N ARG A 66 6.22 -0.75 2.64
CA ARG A 66 6.42 0.12 1.49
C ARG A 66 6.76 -0.71 0.27
N VAL A 67 6.37 -0.22 -0.89
CA VAL A 67 6.88 -0.78 -2.15
C VAL A 67 8.37 -0.44 -2.25
N SER A 68 9.18 -1.42 -2.59
CA SER A 68 10.62 -1.28 -2.80
C SER A 68 11.00 -1.70 -4.22
N ALA A 69 12.25 -1.46 -4.58
CA ALA A 69 12.81 -1.90 -5.87
C ALA A 69 12.85 -3.43 -6.04
N ARG A 70 12.53 -4.20 -5.00
CA ARG A 70 12.54 -5.66 -5.03
C ARG A 70 11.25 -6.30 -4.52
N GLY A 71 10.35 -5.54 -3.88
CA GLY A 71 9.12 -6.09 -3.32
C GLY A 71 8.44 -5.19 -2.30
N LEU A 72 8.21 -5.70 -1.09
CA LEU A 72 7.59 -4.98 0.02
C LEU A 72 8.53 -4.96 1.23
N ILE A 73 8.75 -3.79 1.82
CA ILE A 73 9.75 -3.60 2.87
C ILE A 73 9.15 -2.89 4.08
N THR A 74 9.53 -3.29 5.29
CA THR A 74 9.16 -2.58 6.52
C THR A 74 9.96 -1.28 6.66
N PRO A 75 9.48 -0.28 7.42
CA PRO A 75 10.36 0.71 8.03
C PRO A 75 11.43 0.04 8.89
N LEU A 76 12.42 0.82 9.36
CA LEU A 76 13.35 0.33 10.37
C LEU A 76 12.61 0.04 11.68
N ILE A 77 12.81 -1.15 12.22
CA ILE A 77 12.18 -1.65 13.46
C ILE A 77 13.23 -1.69 14.55
N PRO A 78 13.06 -0.97 15.68
CA PRO A 78 14.03 -0.98 16.78
C PRO A 78 14.24 -2.37 17.37
N ALA A 79 15.50 -2.72 17.66
CA ALA A 79 15.90 -4.00 18.28
C ALA A 79 17.01 -3.78 19.32
N GLY A 80 16.71 -3.05 20.40
CA GLY A 80 17.69 -2.62 21.38
C GLY A 80 18.61 -1.52 20.83
N ALA A 81 19.92 -1.76 20.78
CA ALA A 81 20.89 -0.85 20.18
C ALA A 81 20.95 -0.93 18.65
N LEU A 82 20.28 -1.92 18.06
CA LEU A 82 20.24 -2.20 16.62
C LEU A 82 18.86 -1.87 16.06
N SER A 83 18.73 -1.92 14.74
CA SER A 83 17.45 -1.89 14.05
C SER A 83 17.39 -3.00 13.02
N LEU A 84 16.18 -3.50 12.79
CA LEU A 84 15.87 -4.52 11.79
C LEU A 84 15.11 -3.91 10.61
N GLN A 85 15.25 -4.50 9.46
CA GLN A 85 14.39 -4.28 8.30
C GLN A 85 14.07 -5.62 7.65
N LEU A 86 12.80 -5.83 7.34
CA LEU A 86 12.28 -7.05 6.73
C LEU A 86 11.78 -6.72 5.33
N GLU A 87 12.27 -7.43 4.31
CA GLU A 87 11.92 -7.21 2.92
C GLU A 87 11.42 -8.51 2.27
N PHE A 88 10.18 -8.51 1.82
CA PHE A 88 9.64 -9.53 0.92
C PHE A 88 10.19 -9.29 -0.47
N ASP A 89 11.27 -9.95 -0.80
CA ASP A 89 11.96 -9.85 -2.08
C ASP A 89 11.30 -10.76 -3.11
N PHE A 90 10.57 -10.17 -4.06
CA PHE A 90 9.88 -10.89 -5.14
C PHE A 90 10.76 -11.10 -6.39
N VAL A 91 12.03 -10.71 -6.34
CA VAL A 91 13.02 -11.03 -7.36
C VAL A 91 13.70 -12.35 -7.02
N ASP A 92 14.17 -12.49 -5.77
CA ASP A 92 14.83 -13.70 -5.26
C ASP A 92 13.87 -14.64 -4.51
N HIS A 93 12.59 -14.26 -4.36
CA HIS A 93 11.55 -15.03 -3.67
C HIS A 93 11.96 -15.45 -2.25
N ALA A 94 12.35 -14.46 -1.46
CA ALA A 94 12.72 -14.63 -0.05
C ALA A 94 12.25 -13.46 0.81
N LEU A 95 11.88 -13.74 2.06
CA LEU A 95 11.85 -12.73 3.10
C LEU A 95 13.28 -12.53 3.59
N VAL A 96 13.83 -11.35 3.39
CA VAL A 96 15.18 -10.98 3.80
C VAL A 96 15.10 -10.14 5.06
N LEU A 97 15.69 -10.62 6.15
CA LEU A 97 15.80 -9.91 7.41
C LEU A 97 17.22 -9.33 7.51
N ARG A 98 17.34 -8.01 7.62
CA ARG A 98 18.62 -7.31 7.76
C ARG A 98 18.70 -6.60 9.09
N CYS A 99 19.87 -6.59 9.68
CA CYS A 99 20.18 -5.86 10.91
C CYS A 99 21.26 -4.81 10.66
N THR A 100 21.22 -3.71 11.41
CA THR A 100 22.15 -2.57 11.24
C THR A 100 23.59 -2.86 11.60
N ASP A 101 23.90 -4.00 12.18
CA ASP A 101 25.27 -4.54 12.37
C ASP A 101 25.82 -5.30 11.16
N GLY A 102 25.04 -5.40 10.07
CA GLY A 102 25.36 -6.14 8.87
C GLY A 102 24.86 -7.61 8.87
N GLY A 103 24.21 -8.05 9.94
CA GLY A 103 23.58 -9.38 9.99
C GLY A 103 22.45 -9.52 8.97
N GLU A 104 22.41 -10.65 8.26
CA GLU A 104 21.33 -10.99 7.32
C GLU A 104 20.85 -12.42 7.54
N ARG A 105 19.57 -12.64 7.40
CA ARG A 105 18.91 -13.96 7.32
C ARG A 105 17.89 -13.96 6.20
N ARG A 106 17.63 -15.13 5.64
CA ARG A 106 16.67 -15.32 4.56
C ARG A 106 15.73 -16.47 4.88
N VAL A 107 14.44 -16.26 4.63
CA VAL A 107 13.39 -17.28 4.70
C VAL A 107 12.76 -17.38 3.31
N ALA A 108 12.66 -18.59 2.76
CA ALA A 108 12.15 -18.78 1.40
C ALA A 108 10.65 -18.42 1.30
N LEU A 109 10.27 -17.71 0.24
CA LEU A 109 8.88 -17.56 -0.16
C LEU A 109 8.55 -18.72 -1.12
N ALA A 110 7.96 -19.78 -0.59
CA ALA A 110 7.67 -21.00 -1.31
C ALA A 110 6.37 -21.65 -0.80
N PRO A 111 5.73 -22.53 -1.56
CA PRO A 111 4.55 -23.26 -1.09
C PRO A 111 4.82 -23.98 0.23
N GLY A 112 4.05 -23.68 1.28
CA GLY A 112 4.27 -24.18 2.63
C GLY A 112 3.10 -23.91 3.56
N THR A 113 3.30 -24.14 4.85
CA THR A 113 2.31 -23.80 5.88
C THR A 113 2.66 -22.47 6.53
N VAL A 114 1.65 -21.77 7.07
CA VAL A 114 1.89 -20.53 7.83
C VAL A 114 2.69 -20.85 9.09
N ALA A 115 2.40 -21.97 9.75
CA ALA A 115 3.15 -22.43 10.94
C ALA A 115 4.65 -22.62 10.65
N GLY A 116 4.99 -23.25 9.51
CA GLY A 116 6.38 -23.41 9.08
C GLY A 116 7.06 -22.08 8.83
N PHE A 117 6.47 -21.22 8.03
CA PHE A 117 7.00 -19.89 7.74
C PHE A 117 7.16 -19.04 9.01
N TYR A 118 6.16 -19.06 9.92
CA TYR A 118 6.25 -18.40 11.22
C TYR A 118 7.45 -18.87 12.04
N GLY A 119 7.64 -20.20 12.13
CA GLY A 119 8.78 -20.77 12.85
C GLY A 119 10.11 -20.29 12.28
N GLU A 120 10.29 -20.37 10.95
CA GLU A 120 11.52 -19.94 10.27
C GLU A 120 11.79 -18.44 10.48
N VAL A 121 10.77 -17.58 10.47
CA VAL A 121 10.92 -16.13 10.75
C VAL A 121 11.32 -15.89 12.20
N MET A 122 10.71 -16.59 13.16
CA MET A 122 11.08 -16.45 14.58
C MET A 122 12.51 -16.91 14.84
N ASP A 123 12.95 -18.02 14.23
CA ASP A 123 14.32 -18.52 14.32
C ASP A 123 15.32 -17.55 13.65
N ALA A 124 14.97 -16.97 12.51
CA ALA A 124 15.79 -15.97 11.84
C ALA A 124 15.98 -14.72 12.71
N LEU A 125 14.91 -14.22 13.35
CA LEU A 125 14.98 -13.11 14.30
C LEU A 125 15.87 -13.45 15.51
N ALA A 126 15.73 -14.64 16.08
CA ALA A 126 16.57 -15.10 17.18
C ALA A 126 18.04 -15.19 16.77
N GLY A 127 18.32 -15.71 15.56
CA GLY A 127 19.65 -15.80 14.97
C GLY A 127 20.32 -14.46 14.65
N LEU A 128 19.54 -13.36 14.62
CA LEU A 128 20.03 -11.97 14.54
C LEU A 128 20.12 -11.28 15.92
N GLY A 129 19.94 -12.01 17.02
CA GLY A 129 19.91 -11.43 18.36
C GLY A 129 18.68 -10.57 18.65
N ALA A 130 17.64 -10.66 17.80
CA ALA A 130 16.44 -9.85 17.86
C ALA A 130 15.18 -10.69 18.13
N ALA A 131 15.28 -11.75 18.93
CA ALA A 131 14.15 -12.58 19.32
C ALA A 131 12.95 -11.71 19.75
N THR A 132 11.80 -11.93 19.14
CA THR A 132 10.61 -11.09 19.31
C THR A 132 9.39 -11.97 19.62
N ARG A 133 8.64 -11.62 20.64
CA ARG A 133 7.32 -12.23 20.89
C ARG A 133 6.25 -11.35 20.24
N ILE A 134 5.43 -11.91 19.36
CA ILE A 134 4.31 -11.24 18.72
C ILE A 134 2.98 -11.86 19.15
N VAL A 135 1.88 -11.13 18.97
CA VAL A 135 0.52 -11.70 19.05
C VAL A 135 0.30 -12.52 17.78
N ALA A 136 0.44 -13.84 17.89
CA ALA A 136 0.51 -14.76 16.76
C ALA A 136 -0.87 -15.14 16.20
N ARG A 137 -1.79 -14.17 16.05
CA ARG A 137 -3.11 -14.34 15.41
C ARG A 137 -3.28 -13.30 14.32
N PRO A 138 -3.76 -13.68 13.11
CA PRO A 138 -4.05 -12.72 12.06
C PRO A 138 -5.05 -11.63 12.50
N ASN A 139 -4.86 -10.41 11.98
CA ASN A 139 -5.83 -9.32 12.07
C ASN A 139 -6.68 -9.28 10.79
N GLU A 140 -7.90 -8.72 10.88
CA GLU A 140 -8.81 -8.45 9.74
C GLU A 140 -9.32 -9.69 9.00
N ILE A 141 -8.88 -10.87 9.38
CA ILE A 141 -9.34 -12.15 8.85
C ILE A 141 -10.24 -12.80 9.90
N PRO A 142 -11.55 -12.97 9.65
CA PRO A 142 -12.43 -13.70 10.55
C PRO A 142 -12.05 -15.18 10.57
N ASP A 143 -12.37 -15.86 11.67
CA ASP A 143 -12.24 -17.31 11.85
C ASP A 143 -10.85 -17.89 11.47
N CYS A 144 -9.78 -17.12 11.74
CA CYS A 144 -8.41 -17.51 11.43
C CYS A 144 -7.74 -18.28 12.56
N GLU A 145 -6.91 -19.26 12.20
CA GLU A 145 -6.03 -19.97 13.13
C GLU A 145 -4.84 -19.06 13.56
N PRO A 146 -4.30 -19.23 14.78
CA PRO A 146 -3.02 -18.64 15.14
C PRO A 146 -1.90 -19.11 14.19
N PHE A 147 -0.93 -18.24 13.90
CA PHE A 147 0.15 -18.59 12.96
C PHE A 147 0.87 -19.90 13.28
N PRO A 148 1.24 -20.23 14.54
CA PRO A 148 1.91 -21.49 14.84
C PRO A 148 1.01 -22.73 14.67
N ASP A 149 -0.32 -22.55 14.61
CA ASP A 149 -1.29 -23.64 14.53
C ASP A 149 -1.86 -23.81 13.12
N ASP A 150 -1.60 -22.86 12.19
CA ASP A 150 -2.07 -22.93 10.80
C ASP A 150 -1.17 -23.84 9.97
N HIS A 151 -1.53 -25.12 9.92
CA HIS A 151 -0.85 -26.17 9.16
C HIS A 151 -1.44 -26.40 7.76
N GLU A 152 -2.37 -25.54 7.32
CA GLU A 152 -2.88 -25.59 5.95
C GLU A 152 -1.79 -25.18 4.97
N ARG A 153 -1.60 -25.98 3.91
CA ARG A 153 -0.63 -25.67 2.86
C ARG A 153 -1.15 -24.54 1.99
N ARG A 154 -0.38 -23.47 1.93
CA ARG A 154 -0.63 -22.33 1.05
C ARG A 154 0.19 -22.48 -0.23
N ALA A 155 -0.42 -22.08 -1.36
CA ALA A 155 0.29 -22.00 -2.62
C ALA A 155 1.05 -20.68 -2.74
N TYR A 156 2.15 -20.71 -3.45
CA TYR A 156 2.91 -19.52 -3.84
C TYR A 156 3.45 -19.72 -5.24
N ALA A 157 3.13 -18.79 -6.14
CA ALA A 157 3.62 -18.77 -7.51
C ALA A 157 4.52 -17.55 -7.71
N PRO A 158 5.83 -17.74 -7.98
CA PRO A 158 6.79 -16.64 -8.16
C PRO A 158 6.36 -15.59 -9.17
N GLU A 159 5.82 -16.02 -10.32
CA GLU A 159 5.36 -15.10 -11.35
C GLU A 159 4.15 -14.27 -10.90
N ALA A 160 3.22 -14.88 -10.13
CA ALA A 160 2.06 -14.17 -9.59
C ALA A 160 2.49 -13.09 -8.57
N ALA A 161 3.43 -13.43 -7.68
CA ALA A 161 3.99 -12.47 -6.73
C ALA A 161 4.74 -11.33 -7.44
N ARG A 162 5.50 -11.64 -8.49
CA ARG A 162 6.22 -10.64 -9.29
C ARG A 162 5.27 -9.73 -10.06
N ASP A 163 4.22 -10.28 -10.69
CA ASP A 163 3.24 -9.47 -11.41
C ASP A 163 2.45 -8.58 -10.44
N PHE A 164 2.07 -9.10 -9.27
CA PHE A 164 1.44 -8.31 -8.23
C PHE A 164 2.33 -7.13 -7.80
N TRP A 165 3.59 -7.38 -7.45
CA TRP A 165 4.53 -6.33 -7.09
C TRP A 165 4.76 -5.32 -8.22
N ARG A 166 4.92 -5.75 -9.48
CA ARG A 166 5.06 -4.84 -10.62
C ARG A 166 3.84 -3.93 -10.78
N ALA A 167 2.64 -4.45 -10.52
CA ALA A 167 1.45 -3.61 -10.48
C ALA A 167 1.53 -2.58 -9.36
N LEU A 168 1.92 -2.99 -8.13
CA LEU A 168 2.10 -2.07 -7.01
C LEU A 168 3.11 -0.96 -7.31
N VAL A 169 4.20 -1.26 -8.04
CA VAL A 169 5.19 -0.26 -8.48
C VAL A 169 4.56 0.79 -9.40
N GLN A 170 3.72 0.38 -10.36
CA GLN A 170 3.05 1.35 -11.25
C GLN A 170 2.01 2.18 -10.48
N ILE A 171 1.24 1.54 -9.62
CA ILE A 171 0.23 2.20 -8.80
C ILE A 171 0.88 3.21 -7.84
N GLU A 172 1.99 2.85 -7.19
CA GLU A 172 2.72 3.73 -6.28
C GLU A 172 3.18 5.01 -6.98
N ARG A 173 3.65 4.91 -8.22
CA ARG A 173 4.07 6.04 -9.03
C ARG A 173 2.91 7.02 -9.30
N VAL A 174 1.71 6.51 -9.61
CA VAL A 174 0.53 7.36 -9.82
C VAL A 174 0.02 7.94 -8.49
N PHE A 175 0.03 7.15 -7.41
CA PHE A 175 -0.32 7.63 -6.07
C PHE A 175 0.64 8.73 -5.60
N ALA A 176 1.92 8.66 -5.96
CA ALA A 176 2.88 9.71 -5.68
C ALA A 176 2.49 11.03 -6.37
N ARG A 177 2.10 10.98 -7.66
CA ARG A 177 1.57 12.16 -8.37
C ARG A 177 0.30 12.70 -7.71
N PHE A 178 -0.64 11.84 -7.36
CA PHE A 178 -1.85 12.25 -6.64
C PHE A 178 -1.51 13.00 -5.34
N ARG A 179 -0.52 12.53 -4.58
CA ARG A 179 -0.08 13.21 -3.35
C ARG A 179 0.49 14.59 -3.58
N THR A 180 1.19 14.84 -4.68
CA THR A 180 1.86 16.13 -4.94
C THR A 180 0.87 17.30 -5.07
N ARG A 181 -0.39 17.02 -5.42
CA ARG A 181 -1.46 18.01 -5.55
C ARG A 181 -2.13 18.38 -4.22
N PHE A 182 -1.57 17.94 -3.10
CA PHE A 182 -2.16 18.14 -1.78
C PHE A 182 -1.09 18.56 -0.75
N VAL A 183 -1.26 19.75 -0.14
CA VAL A 183 -0.35 20.30 0.87
C VAL A 183 -0.80 20.03 2.29
N GLY A 184 -2.07 19.64 2.48
CA GLY A 184 -2.61 19.20 3.75
C GLY A 184 -1.95 17.91 4.24
N LYS A 185 -2.36 17.44 5.41
CA LYS A 185 -1.91 16.15 5.93
C LYS A 185 -2.34 15.03 4.97
N ASN A 186 -1.38 14.27 4.47
CA ASN A 186 -1.63 13.05 3.71
C ASN A 186 -0.76 11.89 4.22
N SER A 187 -1.24 10.66 4.02
CA SER A 187 -0.48 9.47 4.41
C SER A 187 0.74 9.29 3.51
N PRO A 188 1.73 8.51 3.94
CA PRO A 188 2.59 7.82 2.99
C PRO A 188 1.76 6.96 2.04
N ILE A 189 2.34 6.55 0.90
CA ILE A 189 1.81 5.44 0.12
C ILE A 189 2.30 4.17 0.82
N HIS A 190 1.40 3.30 1.22
CA HIS A 190 1.74 2.20 2.08
C HIS A 190 0.85 0.98 1.87
N PHE A 191 1.46 -0.18 2.07
CA PHE A 191 0.79 -1.47 2.00
C PHE A 191 0.34 -1.88 3.40
N PHE A 192 -0.97 -2.00 3.60
CA PHE A 192 -1.56 -2.53 4.83
C PHE A 192 -1.63 -4.04 4.75
N TRP A 193 -0.85 -4.71 5.60
CA TRP A 193 -0.73 -6.15 5.61
C TRP A 193 -1.99 -6.88 6.13
N GLY A 194 -2.88 -6.21 6.87
CA GLY A 194 -4.13 -6.80 7.35
C GLY A 194 -5.08 -7.14 6.20
N SER A 195 -5.33 -6.18 5.33
CA SER A 195 -6.19 -6.29 4.15
C SER A 195 -5.45 -6.61 2.86
N ALA A 196 -4.11 -6.58 2.87
CA ALA A 196 -3.23 -6.78 1.70
C ALA A 196 -3.50 -5.78 0.56
N ASP A 197 -3.68 -4.51 0.91
CA ASP A 197 -3.94 -3.41 0.00
C ASP A 197 -2.87 -2.33 0.03
N LEU A 198 -2.69 -1.62 -1.08
CA LEU A 198 -1.86 -0.42 -1.16
C LEU A 198 -2.77 0.81 -1.09
N ALA A 199 -2.52 1.72 -0.15
CA ALA A 199 -3.40 2.85 0.13
C ALA A 199 -2.68 4.18 0.19
N VAL A 200 -3.45 5.25 -0.07
CA VAL A 200 -3.08 6.65 0.12
C VAL A 200 -4.29 7.43 0.63
N THR A 201 -4.09 8.28 1.66
CA THR A 201 -5.17 8.98 2.35
C THR A 201 -4.87 10.45 2.48
N ARG A 202 -5.84 11.31 2.14
CA ARG A 202 -5.85 12.76 2.38
C ARG A 202 -6.73 13.08 3.58
N PHE A 203 -6.39 14.09 4.35
CA PHE A 203 -7.10 14.51 5.55
C PHE A 203 -7.56 15.95 5.43
N SER A 204 -8.80 16.25 5.88
CA SER A 204 -9.30 17.63 5.96
C SER A 204 -8.63 18.46 7.05
N GLY A 205 -8.02 17.80 8.04
CA GLY A 205 -7.55 18.42 9.28
C GLY A 205 -8.62 18.53 10.37
N ARG A 206 -9.90 18.29 10.07
CA ARG A 206 -10.99 18.30 11.05
C ARG A 206 -11.15 16.93 11.71
N ARG A 207 -11.60 16.94 12.97
CA ARG A 207 -11.92 15.69 13.67
C ARG A 207 -13.15 15.04 13.06
N ALA A 208 -13.09 13.70 12.94
CA ALA A 208 -14.23 12.87 12.56
C ALA A 208 -15.00 12.38 13.80
N PRO A 209 -16.26 11.99 13.65
CA PRO A 209 -16.99 11.21 14.67
C PRO A 209 -16.22 9.92 15.00
N PRO A 210 -16.35 9.39 16.24
CA PRO A 210 -15.71 8.13 16.60
C PRO A 210 -16.18 7.00 15.68
N HIS A 211 -15.23 6.28 15.08
CA HIS A 211 -15.54 5.11 14.25
C HIS A 211 -16.17 4.00 15.13
N PRO A 212 -17.21 3.29 14.68
CA PRO A 212 -17.89 2.26 15.46
C PRO A 212 -16.97 1.11 15.87
N GLY A 213 -15.91 0.82 15.11
CA GLY A 213 -15.07 -0.35 15.31
C GLY A 213 -15.64 -1.59 14.65
N GLY A 214 -15.42 -2.77 15.25
CA GLY A 214 -15.97 -4.04 14.79
C GLY A 214 -15.18 -4.74 13.69
N VAL A 215 -13.96 -4.29 13.40
CA VAL A 215 -13.07 -4.99 12.45
C VAL A 215 -12.57 -6.29 13.09
N PRO A 216 -12.68 -7.44 12.40
CA PRO A 216 -12.31 -8.74 12.96
C PRO A 216 -10.88 -8.77 13.51
N ASN A 217 -10.70 -9.25 14.73
CA ASN A 217 -9.40 -9.41 15.39
C ASN A 217 -8.53 -8.13 15.44
N LEU A 218 -9.14 -6.94 15.32
CA LEU A 218 -8.50 -5.65 15.47
C LEU A 218 -9.11 -4.89 16.65
N PRO A 219 -8.31 -4.37 17.60
CA PRO A 219 -8.85 -3.55 18.68
C PRO A 219 -9.53 -2.29 18.13
N ASP A 220 -10.76 -1.98 18.59
CA ASP A 220 -11.49 -0.78 18.17
C ASP A 220 -10.72 0.52 18.35
N ALA A 221 -9.84 0.59 19.35
CA ALA A 221 -8.99 1.76 19.58
C ALA A 221 -8.07 2.07 18.38
N VAL A 222 -7.57 1.03 17.68
CA VAL A 222 -6.75 1.17 16.47
C VAL A 222 -7.57 1.78 15.35
N THR A 223 -8.76 1.26 15.10
CA THR A 223 -9.67 1.78 14.08
C THR A 223 -10.11 3.22 14.40
N ARG A 224 -10.48 3.49 15.66
CA ARG A 224 -10.88 4.84 16.09
C ARG A 224 -9.77 5.86 15.96
N GLU A 225 -8.52 5.47 16.18
CA GLU A 225 -7.38 6.36 15.93
C GLU A 225 -7.12 6.55 14.44
N ALA A 226 -7.21 5.50 13.63
CA ALA A 226 -7.05 5.58 12.18
C ALA A 226 -8.04 6.58 11.55
N TYR A 227 -9.28 6.57 12.03
CA TYR A 227 -10.37 7.46 11.59
C TYR A 227 -10.64 8.62 12.57
N SER A 228 -9.65 9.07 13.33
CA SER A 228 -9.80 10.19 14.27
C SER A 228 -10.05 11.54 13.61
N HIS A 229 -9.73 11.67 12.32
CA HIS A 229 -9.95 12.86 11.50
C HIS A 229 -10.64 12.45 10.21
N GLU A 230 -11.34 13.41 9.60
CA GLU A 230 -12.00 13.18 8.31
C GLU A 230 -10.98 12.81 7.23
N VAL A 231 -11.30 11.78 6.47
CA VAL A 231 -10.43 11.24 5.41
C VAL A 231 -11.16 11.09 4.08
N SER A 232 -10.42 11.26 3.00
CA SER A 232 -10.66 10.66 1.69
C SER A 232 -9.50 9.71 1.42
N SER A 233 -9.80 8.42 1.35
CA SER A 233 -8.82 7.35 1.18
C SER A 233 -9.07 6.61 -0.10
N ALA A 234 -8.00 6.24 -0.78
CA ALA A 234 -8.05 5.42 -1.98
C ALA A 234 -6.93 4.38 -1.95
N GLY A 235 -7.14 3.29 -2.65
CA GLY A 235 -6.17 2.21 -2.68
C GLY A 235 -6.37 1.24 -3.83
N PHE A 236 -5.54 0.21 -3.81
CA PHE A 236 -5.58 -0.94 -4.71
C PHE A 236 -5.57 -2.23 -3.90
N TRP A 237 -6.43 -3.13 -4.29
CA TRP A 237 -6.64 -4.41 -3.64
C TRP A 237 -6.79 -5.53 -4.69
N ALA A 238 -6.23 -6.69 -4.39
CA ALA A 238 -6.18 -7.81 -5.35
C ALA A 238 -7.52 -8.54 -5.56
N GLY A 239 -8.57 -8.15 -4.81
CA GLY A 239 -9.86 -8.82 -4.81
C GLY A 239 -9.99 -9.90 -3.73
N ASP A 240 -11.22 -10.32 -3.50
CA ASP A 240 -11.60 -11.42 -2.60
C ASP A 240 -12.65 -12.34 -3.26
N PRO A 241 -13.12 -13.43 -2.60
CA PRO A 241 -14.17 -14.27 -3.14
C PRO A 241 -15.51 -13.55 -3.42
N GLY A 242 -15.79 -12.46 -2.69
CA GLY A 242 -17.00 -11.64 -2.87
C GLY A 242 -16.86 -10.61 -4.01
N THR A 243 -15.62 -10.24 -4.34
CA THR A 243 -15.26 -9.33 -5.45
C THR A 243 -14.05 -9.91 -6.16
N PRO A 244 -14.25 -10.92 -7.07
CA PRO A 244 -13.16 -11.72 -7.62
C PRO A 244 -12.44 -11.01 -8.79
N GLU A 245 -12.08 -9.74 -8.59
CA GLU A 245 -11.28 -8.97 -9.54
C GLU A 245 -10.38 -7.96 -8.82
N PRO A 246 -9.11 -7.80 -9.23
CA PRO A 246 -8.27 -6.72 -8.74
C PRO A 246 -8.89 -5.37 -9.05
N SER A 247 -8.98 -4.50 -8.05
CA SER A 247 -9.70 -3.22 -8.18
C SER A 247 -9.03 -2.10 -7.41
N PHE A 248 -9.20 -0.88 -7.89
CA PHE A 248 -9.02 0.33 -7.11
C PHE A 248 -10.29 0.62 -6.33
N TYR A 249 -10.14 1.19 -5.15
CA TYR A 249 -11.23 1.64 -4.31
C TYR A 249 -11.02 3.08 -3.85
N ALA A 250 -12.10 3.76 -3.49
CA ALA A 250 -12.04 5.06 -2.84
C ALA A 250 -13.26 5.28 -1.94
N TYR A 251 -13.02 5.77 -0.72
CA TYR A 251 -14.06 6.07 0.25
C TYR A 251 -13.77 7.36 1.03
N ALA A 252 -14.78 7.86 1.74
CA ALA A 252 -14.65 8.96 2.68
C ALA A 252 -15.14 8.53 4.07
N TYR A 253 -14.50 9.06 5.12
CA TYR A 253 -15.02 8.91 6.48
C TYR A 253 -15.00 10.25 7.24
N PRO A 254 -16.16 10.68 7.82
CA PRO A 254 -17.47 10.12 7.54
C PRO A 254 -17.86 10.34 6.07
N ALA A 255 -18.60 9.39 5.49
CA ALA A 255 -19.10 9.56 4.13
C ALA A 255 -20.11 10.72 4.10
N PRO A 256 -19.89 11.79 3.32
CA PRO A 256 -20.84 12.89 3.25
C PRO A 256 -22.10 12.48 2.47
N ALA A 257 -23.22 13.13 2.79
CA ALA A 257 -24.47 12.90 2.08
C ALA A 257 -24.32 13.14 0.57
N GLY A 258 -24.82 12.22 -0.25
CA GLY A 258 -24.70 12.28 -1.71
C GLY A 258 -23.38 11.74 -2.27
N PHE A 259 -22.46 11.28 -1.45
CA PHE A 259 -21.17 10.75 -1.94
C PHE A 259 -21.35 9.56 -2.88
N ALA A 260 -22.29 8.67 -2.58
CA ALA A 260 -22.58 7.50 -3.40
C ALA A 260 -23.12 7.84 -4.79
N ASP A 261 -23.78 9.00 -4.93
CA ASP A 261 -24.40 9.46 -6.18
C ASP A 261 -23.47 10.37 -7.00
N ALA A 262 -22.28 10.69 -6.46
CA ALA A 262 -21.36 11.60 -7.12
C ALA A 262 -20.78 10.98 -8.39
N PRO A 263 -20.55 11.77 -9.45
CA PRO A 263 -19.90 11.27 -10.66
C PRO A 263 -18.45 10.91 -10.37
N ALA A 264 -18.00 9.76 -10.90
CA ALA A 264 -16.61 9.34 -10.84
C ALA A 264 -16.07 9.01 -12.23
N ALA A 265 -14.81 9.28 -12.48
CA ALA A 265 -14.10 8.96 -13.71
C ALA A 265 -12.98 7.92 -13.41
N PRO A 266 -12.48 7.22 -14.46
CA PRO A 266 -12.97 7.14 -15.83
C PRO A 266 -14.24 6.30 -15.97
N ALA A 267 -14.71 6.12 -17.20
CA ALA A 267 -15.82 5.21 -17.48
C ALA A 267 -15.51 3.80 -16.94
N GLY A 268 -16.45 3.24 -16.15
CA GLY A 268 -16.28 1.99 -15.41
C GLY A 268 -16.05 2.16 -13.90
N ALA A 269 -15.74 3.36 -13.44
CA ALA A 269 -15.84 3.71 -12.03
C ALA A 269 -17.30 3.70 -11.60
N ARG A 270 -17.59 3.09 -10.44
CA ARG A 270 -18.95 3.02 -9.88
C ARG A 270 -18.89 2.97 -8.36
N PHE A 271 -19.94 3.39 -7.72
CA PHE A 271 -20.13 3.14 -6.30
C PHE A 271 -20.64 1.71 -6.09
N ASP A 272 -20.06 0.99 -5.15
CA ASP A 272 -20.49 -0.34 -4.74
C ASP A 272 -21.15 -0.22 -3.36
N GLU A 273 -22.49 -0.37 -3.33
CA GLU A 273 -23.28 -0.22 -2.10
C GLU A 273 -22.92 -1.24 -1.01
N ARG A 274 -22.48 -2.43 -1.40
CA ARG A 274 -22.08 -3.49 -0.46
C ARG A 274 -20.81 -3.14 0.28
N LEU A 275 -19.86 -2.52 -0.45
CA LEU A 275 -18.58 -2.06 0.11
C LEU A 275 -18.71 -0.68 0.76
N GLY A 276 -19.66 0.15 0.30
CA GLY A 276 -19.76 1.54 0.69
C GLY A 276 -18.67 2.43 0.07
N GLU A 277 -18.14 2.04 -1.07
CA GLU A 277 -16.96 2.63 -1.71
C GLU A 277 -17.13 2.77 -3.23
N PHE A 278 -16.44 3.73 -3.82
CA PHE A 278 -16.21 3.72 -5.25
C PHE A 278 -15.22 2.63 -5.60
N VAL A 279 -15.48 1.92 -6.69
CA VAL A 279 -14.60 0.88 -7.24
C VAL A 279 -14.33 1.09 -8.71
N LEU A 280 -13.11 0.76 -9.14
CA LEU A 280 -12.69 0.76 -10.54
C LEU A 280 -11.86 -0.50 -10.80
N PRO A 281 -12.31 -1.43 -11.66
CA PRO A 281 -11.53 -2.61 -12.00
C PRO A 281 -10.14 -2.25 -12.57
N TYR A 282 -9.11 -2.96 -12.12
CA TYR A 282 -7.73 -2.77 -12.58
C TYR A 282 -7.61 -2.86 -14.10
N GLU A 283 -8.31 -3.80 -14.74
CA GLU A 283 -8.27 -3.97 -16.19
C GLU A 283 -8.84 -2.77 -16.96
N LYS A 284 -9.71 -1.96 -16.36
CA LYS A 284 -10.18 -0.70 -16.96
C LYS A 284 -9.08 0.35 -17.03
N VAL A 285 -8.26 0.41 -15.99
CA VAL A 285 -7.07 1.28 -15.94
C VAL A 285 -6.03 0.79 -16.94
N LYS A 286 -5.62 -0.48 -16.82
CA LYS A 286 -4.62 -1.09 -17.71
C LYS A 286 -4.98 -1.00 -19.19
N GLY A 287 -6.26 -1.17 -19.52
CA GLY A 287 -6.77 -1.11 -20.90
C GLY A 287 -6.97 0.31 -21.45
N ALA A 288 -6.81 1.36 -20.64
CA ALA A 288 -6.93 2.73 -21.09
C ALA A 288 -5.79 3.12 -22.05
N ALA A 289 -6.02 4.16 -22.86
CA ALA A 289 -4.96 4.70 -23.72
C ALA A 289 -3.78 5.21 -22.91
N ASP A 290 -4.06 5.82 -21.76
CA ASP A 290 -3.10 6.22 -20.75
C ASP A 290 -3.57 5.70 -19.37
N PRO A 291 -2.99 4.60 -18.87
CA PRO A 291 -3.35 4.02 -17.59
C PRO A 291 -3.10 4.96 -16.40
N ASP A 292 -2.06 5.77 -16.47
CA ASP A 292 -1.70 6.69 -15.39
C ASP A 292 -2.73 7.79 -15.23
N GLU A 293 -3.15 8.39 -16.33
CA GLU A 293 -4.19 9.42 -16.32
C GLU A 293 -5.57 8.83 -15.98
N ALA A 294 -5.85 7.61 -16.39
CA ALA A 294 -7.08 6.91 -16.01
C ALA A 294 -7.16 6.68 -14.49
N LEU A 295 -6.08 6.20 -13.88
CA LEU A 295 -6.02 6.03 -12.42
C LEU A 295 -6.06 7.38 -11.70
N LEU A 296 -5.30 8.36 -12.18
CA LEU A 296 -5.27 9.69 -11.57
C LEU A 296 -6.65 10.36 -11.61
N ALA A 297 -7.40 10.17 -12.71
CA ALA A 297 -8.77 10.67 -12.83
C ALA A 297 -9.70 10.03 -11.78
N PHE A 298 -9.57 8.70 -11.54
CA PHE A 298 -10.32 8.02 -10.49
C PHE A 298 -10.04 8.61 -9.11
N LEU A 299 -8.76 8.70 -8.76
CA LEU A 299 -8.32 9.24 -7.47
C LEU A 299 -8.80 10.69 -7.27
N GLN A 300 -8.69 11.52 -8.31
CA GLN A 300 -9.01 12.93 -8.20
C GLN A 300 -10.52 13.16 -8.12
N THR A 301 -11.32 12.52 -8.98
CA THR A 301 -12.77 12.74 -8.98
C THR A 301 -13.46 12.21 -7.72
N THR A 302 -13.03 11.09 -7.19
CA THR A 302 -13.57 10.53 -5.93
C THR A 302 -13.15 11.37 -4.72
N TYR A 303 -11.91 11.89 -4.71
CA TYR A 303 -11.48 12.84 -3.70
C TYR A 303 -12.28 14.15 -3.76
N GLU A 304 -12.44 14.72 -4.95
CA GLU A 304 -13.20 15.97 -5.15
C GLU A 304 -14.64 15.82 -4.67
N ALA A 305 -15.28 14.70 -5.02
CA ALA A 305 -16.62 14.39 -4.52
C ALA A 305 -16.69 14.36 -2.99
N ALA A 306 -15.73 13.70 -2.33
CA ALA A 306 -15.65 13.65 -0.88
C ALA A 306 -15.41 15.04 -0.27
N ALA A 307 -14.43 15.78 -0.80
CA ALA A 307 -14.01 17.07 -0.26
C ALA A 307 -15.09 18.16 -0.44
N ASP A 308 -15.71 18.22 -1.63
CA ASP A 308 -16.73 19.21 -1.92
C ASP A 308 -18.02 18.98 -1.12
N LEU A 309 -18.50 17.75 -1.08
CA LEU A 309 -19.71 17.40 -0.32
C LEU A 309 -19.49 17.53 1.21
N ALA A 310 -18.29 17.25 1.71
CA ALA A 310 -17.94 17.46 3.11
C ALA A 310 -17.52 18.92 3.41
N GLY A 311 -17.47 19.81 2.43
CA GLY A 311 -17.09 21.21 2.61
C GLY A 311 -15.66 21.39 3.11
N TRP A 312 -14.69 20.66 2.56
CA TRP A 312 -13.28 20.86 2.86
C TRP A 312 -12.77 22.18 2.27
N ASN A 313 -11.85 22.84 2.96
CA ASN A 313 -11.22 24.05 2.40
C ASN A 313 -10.14 23.66 1.38
N ARG A 314 -10.59 23.28 0.18
CA ARG A 314 -9.71 22.81 -0.91
C ARG A 314 -8.65 23.86 -1.29
N ALA A 315 -9.00 25.14 -1.22
CA ALA A 315 -8.06 26.22 -1.55
C ALA A 315 -6.83 26.27 -0.61
N GLU A 316 -6.97 25.83 0.64
CA GLU A 316 -5.86 25.72 1.60
C GLU A 316 -5.17 24.36 1.54
N LEU A 317 -5.85 23.31 1.09
CA LEU A 317 -5.38 21.94 1.11
C LEU A 317 -4.72 21.49 -0.18
N GLU A 318 -5.04 22.15 -1.30
CA GLU A 318 -4.59 21.73 -2.63
C GLU A 318 -3.55 22.68 -3.22
N ARG A 319 -2.84 22.18 -4.19
CA ARG A 319 -1.94 22.93 -5.06
C ARG A 319 -1.89 22.32 -6.44
N GLU A 320 -1.43 23.09 -7.43
CA GLU A 320 -1.11 22.55 -8.75
C GLU A 320 0.11 21.61 -8.69
N GLU A 321 0.13 20.63 -9.56
CA GLU A 321 1.27 19.77 -9.77
C GLU A 321 2.40 20.60 -10.40
N GLY A 322 3.56 20.64 -9.74
CA GLY A 322 4.74 21.29 -10.28
C GLY A 322 5.46 20.41 -11.31
N PRO A 323 6.34 21.00 -12.14
CA PRO A 323 7.23 20.22 -12.99
C PRO A 323 8.08 19.24 -12.17
N VAL A 324 8.48 18.13 -12.78
CA VAL A 324 9.38 17.17 -12.13
C VAL A 324 10.66 17.88 -11.68
N GLY A 325 11.03 17.70 -10.41
CA GLY A 325 12.24 18.29 -9.84
C GLY A 325 12.15 19.77 -9.45
N CYS A 326 10.98 20.41 -9.63
CA CYS A 326 10.78 21.80 -9.25
C CYS A 326 9.62 21.94 -8.26
N PRO A 327 9.70 22.85 -7.27
CA PRO A 327 8.53 23.19 -6.47
C PRO A 327 7.49 23.91 -7.35
N PRO A 328 6.19 23.84 -7.00
CA PRO A 328 5.18 24.67 -7.66
C PRO A 328 5.53 26.17 -7.54
N GLY A 329 5.48 26.90 -8.66
CA GLY A 329 5.88 28.30 -8.73
C GLY A 329 7.33 28.56 -9.12
N GLY A 330 8.12 27.50 -9.36
CA GLY A 330 9.52 27.60 -9.79
C GLY A 330 10.49 27.93 -8.64
N PHE A 331 11.77 28.07 -8.98
CA PHE A 331 12.81 28.63 -8.12
C PHE A 331 12.94 30.13 -8.35
#